data_24df5aee0f6b27f7e95831e724de1da5
#
_entry.id   24df5aee0f6b27f7e95831e724de1da5
#
_cell.length_a   1.000
_cell.length_b   1.000
_cell.length_c   1.000
_cell.angle_alpha   90.00
_cell.angle_beta   90.00
_cell.angle_gamma   90.00
#
_symmetry.space_group_name_H-M   'P 1'
#
loop_
_entity.id
_entity.type
_entity.pdbx_description
1 polymer ?
#
loop_
_entity_poly.entity_id
_entity_poly.type
_entity_poly.pdbx_seq_one_letter_code
_entity_poly.pdbx_strand_id
1 'polypeptide(L)'
;HTQRRRQRQMCIRDSNKNSFSFKYLKNSYQSYIDANQKFGFGLNDQEINYLVNSYKSLKRNPTDVELMMFSQANSEHCRHKFFNASWQNVSEKNEPSLFQQIKSTHKNFNDGVLVAYDDNAAVIESESSEKFHLDTDKREYQTKNLKHNICIKVETHNHPTAVSPFEGAATGSGGEIRDEGATGIGAQPKAGLTGYSVSYLRLESLKEKWEFKE
;
A
#
# COMPACT_ATOMS: atom_id res chain seq x y z
N HIS A 1 -11.23 21.08 -9.58
CA HIS A 1 -10.08 22.00 -9.72
C HIS A 1 -9.81 22.84 -8.46
N THR A 2 -10.82 23.22 -7.68
CA THR A 2 -10.69 24.09 -6.49
C THR A 2 -10.14 23.36 -5.26
N GLN A 3 -10.46 22.09 -5.05
CA GLN A 3 -9.96 21.32 -3.89
C GLN A 3 -8.45 21.00 -4.01
N ARG A 4 -7.95 20.65 -5.20
CA ARG A 4 -6.51 20.42 -5.43
C ARG A 4 -5.67 21.70 -5.26
N ARG A 5 -6.23 22.88 -5.57
CA ARG A 5 -5.56 24.15 -5.30
C ARG A 5 -5.50 24.47 -3.80
N ARG A 6 -6.54 24.14 -3.02
CA ARG A 6 -6.54 24.35 -1.56
C ARG A 6 -5.57 23.41 -0.84
N GLN A 7 -5.46 22.15 -1.22
CA GLN A 7 -4.46 21.22 -0.68
C GLN A 7 -3.03 21.66 -1.03
N ARG A 8 -2.76 22.08 -2.26
CA ARG A 8 -1.45 22.61 -2.62
C ARG A 8 -1.13 23.91 -1.87
N GLN A 9 -2.11 24.79 -1.63
CA GLN A 9 -1.90 26.02 -0.84
C GLN A 9 -1.72 25.73 0.66
N MET A 10 -2.33 24.70 1.22
CA MET A 10 -2.06 24.27 2.60
C MET A 10 -0.63 23.73 2.75
N CYS A 11 -0.20 22.84 1.87
CA CYS A 11 1.18 22.35 1.88
C CYS A 11 2.23 23.45 1.68
N ILE A 12 1.94 24.46 0.83
CA ILE A 12 2.86 25.59 0.57
C ILE A 12 2.84 26.61 1.73
N ARG A 13 1.73 26.79 2.45
CA ARG A 13 1.67 27.69 3.60
C ARG A 13 2.38 27.16 4.84
N ASP A 14 2.38 25.85 5.05
CA ASP A 14 3.13 25.23 6.14
C ASP A 14 4.64 25.18 5.87
N SER A 15 5.07 25.15 4.62
CA SER A 15 6.49 25.17 4.24
C SER A 15 7.18 26.52 4.47
N ASN A 16 6.42 27.60 4.71
CA ASN A 16 6.98 28.95 4.92
C ASN A 16 7.18 29.33 6.39
N LYS A 17 6.96 28.42 7.33
CA LYS A 17 7.24 28.68 8.76
C LYS A 17 8.32 27.72 9.24
N ASN A 18 9.55 28.23 9.22
CA ASN A 18 10.74 27.65 9.84
C ASN A 18 11.24 26.34 9.20
N SER A 19 12.07 26.47 8.17
CA SER A 19 13.00 25.43 7.81
C SER A 19 13.98 25.25 8.99
N PHE A 20 13.72 24.28 9.85
CA PHE A 20 14.65 23.90 10.90
C PHE A 20 15.80 23.14 10.23
N SER A 21 16.91 23.80 9.95
CA SER A 21 18.13 23.07 9.73
C SER A 21 18.58 22.52 11.09
N PHE A 22 18.64 21.20 11.20
CA PHE A 22 19.21 20.57 12.40
C PHE A 22 20.69 20.93 12.48
N LYS A 23 21.04 21.88 13.34
CA LYS A 23 22.41 22.39 13.49
C LYS A 23 23.43 21.37 14.02
N TYR A 24 23.05 20.11 14.30
CA TYR A 24 23.83 19.23 15.15
C TYR A 24 24.16 17.88 14.57
N LEU A 25 24.87 17.84 13.46
CA LEU A 25 25.60 16.64 13.10
C LEU A 25 26.95 16.50 13.83
N LYS A 26 27.27 17.39 14.72
CA LYS A 26 28.49 17.28 15.51
C LYS A 26 28.46 16.08 16.44
N ASN A 27 28.36 14.90 15.88
CA ASN A 27 28.60 13.61 16.51
C ASN A 27 27.48 12.85 17.12
N SER A 28 26.23 13.09 16.85
CA SER A 28 25.41 12.25 17.68
C SER A 28 24.26 11.62 16.93
N TYR A 29 24.40 10.38 16.76
CA TYR A 29 23.34 9.41 16.71
C TYR A 29 22.14 9.83 17.60
N GLN A 30 22.43 10.38 18.78
CA GLN A 30 21.41 10.89 19.70
C GLN A 30 20.56 12.01 19.10
N SER A 31 21.13 12.92 18.33
CA SER A 31 20.34 14.00 17.69
C SER A 31 19.31 13.49 16.70
N TYR A 32 19.62 12.37 16.04
CA TYR A 32 18.65 11.72 15.14
C TYR A 32 17.58 10.96 15.92
N ILE A 33 17.92 10.35 17.05
CA ILE A 33 16.92 9.73 17.95
C ILE A 33 15.96 10.77 18.45
N ASP A 34 16.46 11.92 18.93
CA ASP A 34 15.64 13.01 19.44
C ASP A 34 14.72 13.58 18.34
N ALA A 35 15.24 13.76 17.13
CA ALA A 35 14.45 14.16 15.97
C ALA A 35 13.40 13.10 15.60
N ASN A 36 13.79 11.83 15.61
CA ASN A 36 12.90 10.70 15.32
C ASN A 36 11.70 10.67 16.29
N GLN A 37 11.95 10.83 17.57
CA GLN A 37 10.90 10.90 18.58
C GLN A 37 10.06 12.16 18.46
N LYS A 38 10.70 13.33 18.30
CA LYS A 38 10.01 14.62 18.23
C LYS A 38 9.07 14.74 17.04
N PHE A 39 9.46 14.23 15.89
CA PHE A 39 8.73 14.37 14.63
C PHE A 39 8.01 13.10 14.20
N GLY A 40 8.14 12.01 14.94
CA GLY A 40 7.47 10.75 14.66
C GLY A 40 7.90 10.10 13.34
N PHE A 41 9.19 10.15 13.00
CA PHE A 41 9.69 9.60 11.73
C PHE A 41 9.61 8.08 11.63
N GLY A 42 9.59 7.37 12.75
CA GLY A 42 9.52 5.90 12.78
C GLY A 42 10.77 5.21 12.23
N LEU A 43 11.94 5.86 12.34
CA LEU A 43 13.21 5.31 11.88
C LEU A 43 13.77 4.31 12.90
N ASN A 44 14.30 3.20 12.39
CA ASN A 44 15.04 2.23 13.20
C ASN A 44 16.53 2.58 13.31
N ASP A 45 17.25 1.86 14.16
CA ASP A 45 18.68 2.12 14.44
C ASP A 45 19.57 2.02 13.21
N GLN A 46 19.28 1.11 12.30
CA GLN A 46 20.05 0.93 11.06
C GLN A 46 19.86 2.13 10.11
N GLU A 47 18.63 2.64 10.02
CA GLU A 47 18.30 3.80 9.21
C GLU A 47 18.90 5.08 9.79
N ILE A 48 18.91 5.22 11.12
CA ILE A 48 19.57 6.33 11.80
C ILE A 48 21.09 6.28 11.53
N ASN A 49 21.72 5.11 11.66
CA ASN A 49 23.13 4.94 11.35
C ASN A 49 23.46 5.26 9.89
N TYR A 50 22.61 4.83 8.96
CA TYR A 50 22.75 5.15 7.55
C TYR A 50 22.72 6.67 7.32
N LEU A 51 21.75 7.38 7.88
CA LEU A 51 21.65 8.85 7.78
C LEU A 51 22.87 9.54 8.36
N VAL A 52 23.28 9.16 9.57
CA VAL A 52 24.50 9.73 10.22
C VAL A 52 25.72 9.60 9.32
N ASN A 53 25.94 8.43 8.74
CA ASN A 53 27.09 8.17 7.87
C ASN A 53 27.00 8.92 6.54
N SER A 54 25.82 8.95 5.94
CA SER A 54 25.56 9.65 4.68
C SER A 54 25.81 11.15 4.80
N TYR A 55 25.26 11.78 5.83
CA TYR A 55 25.44 13.23 6.03
C TYR A 55 26.84 13.61 6.52
N LYS A 56 27.54 12.71 7.23
CA LYS A 56 28.98 12.88 7.49
C LYS A 56 29.80 12.90 6.20
N SER A 57 29.52 12.00 5.28
CA SER A 57 30.18 11.96 3.96
C SER A 57 29.88 13.22 3.13
N LEU A 58 28.66 13.72 3.20
CA LEU A 58 28.25 14.97 2.55
C LEU A 58 28.78 16.23 3.24
N LYS A 59 29.41 16.11 4.41
CA LYS A 59 29.98 17.21 5.22
C LYS A 59 28.96 18.34 5.50
N ARG A 60 27.70 18.00 5.64
CA ARG A 60 26.61 18.94 5.97
C ARG A 60 25.56 18.29 6.86
N ASN A 61 24.69 19.10 7.43
CA ASN A 61 23.51 18.63 8.16
C ASN A 61 22.35 18.37 7.21
N PRO A 62 21.45 17.44 7.56
CA PRO A 62 20.17 17.34 6.86
C PRO A 62 19.27 18.53 7.17
N THR A 63 18.35 18.78 6.28
CA THR A 63 17.18 19.61 6.57
C THR A 63 16.06 18.76 7.15
N ASP A 64 15.10 19.38 7.82
CA ASP A 64 13.87 18.74 8.28
C ASP A 64 13.10 18.10 7.11
N VAL A 65 13.06 18.76 5.97
CA VAL A 65 12.44 18.24 4.74
C VAL A 65 13.11 16.98 4.25
N GLU A 66 14.45 16.92 4.23
CA GLU A 66 15.20 15.72 3.82
C GLU A 66 14.94 14.55 4.77
N LEU A 67 14.88 14.79 6.06
CA LEU A 67 14.56 13.75 7.05
C LEU A 67 13.11 13.26 6.90
N MET A 68 12.17 14.18 6.67
CA MET A 68 10.78 13.82 6.41
C MET A 68 10.65 13.02 5.10
N MET A 69 11.30 13.44 4.04
CA MET A 69 11.30 12.72 2.76
C MET A 69 11.89 11.31 2.91
N PHE A 70 13.03 11.18 3.62
CA PHE A 70 13.63 9.88 3.88
C PHE A 70 12.69 8.98 4.70
N SER A 71 12.10 9.53 5.76
CA SER A 71 11.13 8.84 6.59
C SER A 71 9.93 8.32 5.76
N GLN A 72 9.35 9.15 4.91
CA GLN A 72 8.22 8.78 4.06
C GLN A 72 8.60 7.75 3.00
N ALA A 73 9.74 7.93 2.31
CA ALA A 73 10.22 6.98 1.32
C ALA A 73 10.59 5.62 1.95
N ASN A 74 11.01 5.64 3.20
CA ASN A 74 11.48 4.48 3.95
C ASN A 74 10.45 3.92 4.94
N SER A 75 9.21 4.42 4.87
CA SER A 75 8.14 4.02 5.76
C SER A 75 7.76 2.54 5.58
N GLU A 76 7.18 1.96 6.63
CA GLU A 76 6.60 0.61 6.59
C GLU A 76 5.24 0.56 5.86
N HIS A 77 4.96 1.53 5.00
CA HIS A 77 3.76 1.49 4.17
C HIS A 77 3.75 0.21 3.32
N CYS A 78 2.67 -0.56 3.41
CA CYS A 78 2.53 -1.89 2.80
C CYS A 78 3.63 -2.89 3.23
N ARG A 79 4.41 -2.59 4.25
CA ARG A 79 5.48 -3.44 4.81
C ARG A 79 6.49 -3.95 3.78
N HIS A 80 6.81 -3.15 2.77
CA HIS A 80 7.74 -3.55 1.70
C HIS A 80 9.10 -3.98 2.22
N LYS A 81 9.64 -3.32 3.25
CA LYS A 81 10.91 -3.72 3.88
C LYS A 81 10.82 -5.11 4.48
N PHE A 82 9.78 -5.38 5.24
CA PHE A 82 9.54 -6.66 5.88
C PHE A 82 9.37 -7.78 4.84
N PHE A 83 8.51 -7.57 3.85
CA PHE A 83 8.24 -8.56 2.82
C PHE A 83 9.41 -8.81 1.85
N ASN A 84 10.31 -7.84 1.68
CA ASN A 84 11.54 -8.00 0.89
C ASN A 84 12.75 -8.44 1.72
N ALA A 85 12.64 -8.51 3.05
CA ALA A 85 13.75 -8.88 3.91
C ALA A 85 14.25 -10.30 3.63
N SER A 86 15.55 -10.52 3.87
CA SER A 86 16.13 -11.84 3.85
C SER A 86 15.76 -12.58 5.13
N TRP A 87 15.40 -13.83 4.99
CA TRP A 87 15.05 -14.69 6.10
C TRP A 87 16.06 -15.82 6.25
N GLN A 88 16.41 -16.12 7.49
CA GLN A 88 17.20 -17.29 7.83
C GLN A 88 16.35 -18.20 8.74
N ASN A 89 16.29 -19.47 8.40
CA ASN A 89 15.66 -20.45 9.26
C ASN A 89 16.65 -20.95 10.34
N VAL A 90 16.16 -21.76 11.26
CA VAL A 90 16.96 -22.34 12.37
C VAL A 90 18.18 -23.13 11.87
N SER A 91 18.18 -23.61 10.64
CA SER A 91 19.30 -24.30 9.98
C SER A 91 20.25 -23.37 9.20
N GLU A 92 20.18 -22.07 9.42
CA GLU A 92 21.02 -21.03 8.77
C GLU A 92 20.92 -20.98 7.24
N LYS A 93 19.88 -21.59 6.66
CA LYS A 93 19.62 -21.50 5.23
C LYS A 93 18.91 -20.19 4.92
N ASN A 94 19.38 -19.53 3.88
CA ASN A 94 18.68 -18.37 3.33
C ASN A 94 17.37 -18.81 2.68
N GLU A 95 16.28 -18.28 3.18
CA GLU A 95 14.96 -18.48 2.61
C GLU A 95 14.61 -17.33 1.65
N PRO A 96 13.82 -17.58 0.60
CA PRO A 96 13.35 -16.52 -0.26
C PRO A 96 12.50 -15.52 0.53
N SER A 97 12.52 -14.25 0.12
CA SER A 97 11.70 -13.22 0.76
C SER A 97 10.21 -13.58 0.69
N LEU A 98 9.39 -13.01 1.58
CA LEU A 98 7.95 -13.25 1.57
C LEU A 98 7.32 -12.87 0.23
N PHE A 99 7.76 -11.79 -0.41
CA PHE A 99 7.29 -11.45 -1.77
C PHE A 99 7.68 -12.50 -2.79
N GLN A 100 8.88 -13.06 -2.72
CA GLN A 100 9.29 -14.15 -3.61
C GLN A 100 8.44 -15.41 -3.40
N GLN A 101 8.13 -15.74 -2.14
CA GLN A 101 7.25 -16.86 -1.81
C GLN A 101 5.84 -16.66 -2.36
N ILE A 102 5.24 -15.47 -2.17
CA ILE A 102 3.93 -15.12 -2.71
C ILE A 102 3.93 -15.21 -4.25
N LYS A 103 4.92 -14.59 -4.90
CA LYS A 103 5.04 -14.62 -6.37
C LYS A 103 5.31 -16.01 -6.94
N SER A 104 5.87 -16.92 -6.15
CA SER A 104 6.12 -18.30 -6.58
C SER A 104 4.83 -19.05 -6.92
N THR A 105 3.74 -18.75 -6.24
CA THR A 105 2.41 -19.30 -6.55
C THR A 105 2.01 -18.97 -7.98
N HIS A 106 2.06 -17.69 -8.34
CA HIS A 106 1.76 -17.25 -9.72
C HIS A 106 2.75 -17.83 -10.73
N LYS A 107 4.03 -17.91 -10.39
CA LYS A 107 5.05 -18.48 -11.30
C LYS A 107 4.78 -19.94 -11.63
N ASN A 108 4.25 -20.70 -10.69
CA ASN A 108 3.99 -22.13 -10.84
C ASN A 108 2.58 -22.43 -11.40
N PHE A 109 1.62 -21.54 -11.13
CA PHE A 109 0.20 -21.74 -11.46
C PHE A 109 -0.38 -20.40 -11.93
N ASN A 110 -0.21 -20.10 -13.20
CA ASN A 110 -0.66 -18.85 -13.81
C ASN A 110 -1.75 -19.01 -14.89
N ASP A 111 -2.34 -20.18 -14.99
CA ASP A 111 -3.44 -20.44 -15.92
C ASP A 111 -4.58 -19.43 -15.69
N GLY A 112 -5.04 -18.81 -16.76
CA GLY A 112 -6.10 -17.80 -16.72
C GLY A 112 -5.68 -16.45 -16.13
N VAL A 113 -4.42 -16.26 -15.73
CA VAL A 113 -3.93 -14.96 -15.26
C VAL A 113 -3.28 -14.21 -16.42
N LEU A 114 -3.86 -13.06 -16.76
CA LEU A 114 -3.36 -12.23 -17.85
C LEU A 114 -2.36 -11.19 -17.38
N VAL A 115 -2.60 -10.60 -16.21
CA VAL A 115 -1.72 -9.60 -15.58
C VAL A 115 -1.66 -9.85 -14.09
N ALA A 116 -0.45 -9.96 -13.55
CA ALA A 116 -0.20 -9.96 -12.11
C ALA A 116 1.17 -9.38 -11.81
N TYR A 117 1.27 -8.58 -10.74
CA TYR A 117 2.51 -7.93 -10.26
C TYR A 117 3.17 -6.94 -11.24
N ASP A 118 2.44 -6.44 -12.21
CA ASP A 118 2.94 -5.53 -13.27
C ASP A 118 2.16 -4.20 -13.32
N ASP A 119 0.97 -4.15 -12.78
CA ASP A 119 0.12 -2.97 -12.72
C ASP A 119 -0.55 -2.87 -11.34
N ASN A 120 -1.35 -1.84 -11.12
CA ASN A 120 -2.05 -1.59 -9.86
C ASN A 120 -3.14 -2.61 -9.53
N ALA A 121 -3.57 -3.40 -10.51
CA ALA A 121 -4.55 -4.45 -10.35
C ALA A 121 -4.14 -5.71 -11.12
N ALA A 122 -4.67 -6.85 -10.73
CA ALA A 122 -4.53 -8.08 -11.48
C ALA A 122 -5.67 -8.23 -12.50
N VAL A 123 -5.41 -8.96 -13.58
CA VAL A 123 -6.42 -9.29 -14.58
C VAL A 123 -6.44 -10.78 -14.83
N ILE A 124 -7.60 -11.39 -14.74
CA ILE A 124 -7.83 -12.80 -15.02
C ILE A 124 -8.79 -12.98 -16.20
N GLU A 125 -8.64 -14.08 -16.89
CA GLU A 125 -9.56 -14.47 -17.95
C GLU A 125 -10.96 -14.75 -17.41
N SER A 126 -11.95 -14.46 -18.23
CA SER A 126 -13.32 -14.83 -17.99
C SER A 126 -13.90 -15.49 -19.22
N GLU A 127 -14.96 -16.24 -19.06
CA GLU A 127 -15.72 -16.77 -20.17
C GLU A 127 -16.53 -15.69 -20.89
N SER A 128 -16.95 -16.00 -22.11
CA SER A 128 -17.86 -15.14 -22.85
C SER A 128 -19.23 -15.15 -22.19
N SER A 129 -19.81 -13.99 -22.02
CA SER A 129 -21.14 -13.83 -21.44
C SER A 129 -21.93 -12.75 -22.18
N GLU A 130 -23.25 -12.84 -22.11
CA GLU A 130 -24.12 -11.79 -22.63
C GLU A 130 -23.91 -10.49 -21.86
N LYS A 131 -23.63 -9.43 -22.60
CA LYS A 131 -23.47 -8.08 -22.06
C LYS A 131 -24.38 -7.11 -22.77
N PHE A 132 -25.11 -6.37 -21.98
CA PHE A 132 -25.88 -5.21 -22.43
C PHE A 132 -24.92 -4.01 -22.52
N HIS A 133 -24.76 -3.46 -23.72
CA HIS A 133 -23.86 -2.34 -23.95
C HIS A 133 -24.40 -1.41 -25.04
N LEU A 134 -23.87 -0.19 -25.07
CA LEU A 134 -24.16 0.77 -26.12
C LEU A 134 -23.26 0.47 -27.33
N ASP A 135 -23.87 0.20 -28.47
CA ASP A 135 -23.18 0.23 -29.76
C ASP A 135 -22.98 1.69 -30.16
N THR A 136 -21.73 2.14 -30.12
CA THR A 136 -21.37 3.55 -30.37
C THR A 136 -21.64 3.99 -31.82
N ASP A 137 -21.56 3.06 -32.77
CA ASP A 137 -21.76 3.34 -34.17
C ASP A 137 -23.23 3.49 -34.51
N LYS A 138 -24.04 2.61 -33.96
CA LYS A 138 -25.52 2.63 -34.16
C LYS A 138 -26.23 3.51 -33.16
N ARG A 139 -25.58 3.89 -32.05
CA ARG A 139 -26.16 4.61 -30.91
C ARG A 139 -27.37 3.90 -30.29
N GLU A 140 -27.34 2.59 -30.30
CA GLU A 140 -28.41 1.72 -29.79
C GLU A 140 -27.86 0.79 -28.70
N TYR A 141 -28.67 0.51 -27.71
CA TYR A 141 -28.34 -0.52 -26.72
C TYR A 141 -28.65 -1.91 -27.30
N GLN A 142 -27.73 -2.81 -27.14
CA GLN A 142 -27.88 -4.18 -27.62
C GLN A 142 -27.20 -5.17 -26.67
N THR A 143 -27.65 -6.40 -26.71
CA THR A 143 -27.00 -7.51 -26.03
C THR A 143 -26.09 -8.24 -27.00
N LYS A 144 -24.83 -8.40 -26.62
CA LYS A 144 -23.87 -9.19 -27.39
C LYS A 144 -23.16 -10.16 -26.45
N ASN A 145 -22.78 -11.29 -27.01
CA ASN A 145 -21.90 -12.22 -26.32
C ASN A 145 -20.46 -11.74 -26.46
N LEU A 146 -19.87 -11.30 -25.35
CA LEU A 146 -18.55 -10.68 -25.32
C LEU A 146 -17.69 -11.34 -24.25
N LYS A 147 -16.41 -11.55 -24.57
CA LYS A 147 -15.41 -11.94 -23.59
C LYS A 147 -14.91 -10.70 -22.88
N HIS A 148 -15.16 -10.60 -21.57
CA HIS A 148 -14.64 -9.55 -20.71
C HIS A 148 -13.79 -10.16 -19.62
N ASN A 149 -12.52 -9.75 -19.55
CA ASN A 149 -11.65 -10.17 -18.48
C ASN A 149 -12.03 -9.48 -17.17
N ILE A 150 -11.69 -10.11 -16.05
CA ILE A 150 -12.01 -9.62 -14.73
C ILE A 150 -10.78 -8.91 -14.16
N CYS A 151 -10.93 -7.62 -13.86
CA CYS A 151 -9.93 -6.85 -13.12
C CYS A 151 -10.19 -7.02 -11.62
N ILE A 152 -9.13 -7.24 -10.85
CA ILE A 152 -9.21 -7.47 -9.40
C ILE A 152 -8.22 -6.55 -8.69
N LYS A 153 -8.71 -5.75 -7.76
CA LYS A 153 -7.91 -4.91 -6.86
C LYS A 153 -8.31 -5.20 -5.43
N VAL A 154 -7.32 -5.23 -4.56
CA VAL A 154 -7.50 -5.42 -3.11
C VAL A 154 -6.75 -4.34 -2.35
N GLU A 155 -7.37 -3.80 -1.33
CA GLU A 155 -6.78 -2.83 -0.41
C GLU A 155 -6.91 -3.31 1.03
N THR A 156 -5.83 -3.19 1.81
CA THR A 156 -5.91 -3.33 3.26
C THR A 156 -6.20 -1.96 3.87
N HIS A 157 -7.33 -1.82 4.51
CA HIS A 157 -7.80 -0.54 5.07
C HIS A 157 -8.27 -0.66 6.51
N ASN A 158 -7.64 -1.56 7.26
CA ASN A 158 -8.03 -1.87 8.63
C ASN A 158 -7.80 -0.71 9.59
N HIS A 159 -6.64 -0.05 9.57
CA HIS A 159 -6.35 1.05 10.50
C HIS A 159 -7.26 2.27 10.31
N PRO A 160 -7.41 2.84 9.10
CA PRO A 160 -8.36 3.93 8.88
C PRO A 160 -9.81 3.54 9.23
N THR A 161 -10.22 2.31 8.94
CA THR A 161 -11.54 1.80 9.28
C THR A 161 -11.74 1.65 10.79
N ALA A 162 -10.70 1.28 11.54
CA ALA A 162 -10.75 1.22 13.00
C ALA A 162 -10.87 2.60 13.66
N VAL A 163 -10.25 3.62 13.07
CA VAL A 163 -10.29 5.00 13.59
C VAL A 163 -11.60 5.69 13.24
N SER A 164 -12.07 5.57 12.00
CA SER A 164 -13.29 6.17 11.50
C SER A 164 -13.98 5.19 10.54
N PRO A 165 -14.89 4.33 11.04
CA PRO A 165 -15.36 3.15 10.30
C PRO A 165 -15.94 3.45 8.92
N PHE A 166 -16.81 4.45 8.81
CA PHE A 166 -17.47 4.77 7.54
C PHE A 166 -16.52 5.45 6.55
N GLU A 167 -15.86 6.51 6.98
CA GLU A 167 -14.94 7.29 6.13
C GLU A 167 -13.69 6.48 5.80
N GLY A 168 -13.18 5.70 6.76
CA GLY A 168 -12.04 4.83 6.57
C GLY A 168 -12.31 3.74 5.54
N ALA A 169 -13.44 3.06 5.64
CA ALA A 169 -13.87 2.05 4.67
C ALA A 169 -14.13 2.67 3.28
N ALA A 170 -14.79 3.83 3.23
CA ALA A 170 -15.05 4.54 1.98
C ALA A 170 -13.76 4.95 1.26
N THR A 171 -12.72 5.35 2.01
CA THR A 171 -11.42 5.70 1.45
C THR A 171 -10.73 4.47 0.84
N GLY A 172 -10.82 3.30 1.46
CA GLY A 172 -10.30 2.05 0.93
C GLY A 172 -10.99 1.66 -0.37
N SER A 173 -12.30 1.63 -0.38
CA SER A 173 -13.10 1.37 -1.59
C SER A 173 -12.81 2.38 -2.71
N GLY A 174 -12.65 3.66 -2.38
CA GLY A 174 -12.27 4.70 -3.34
C GLY A 174 -10.89 4.46 -3.96
N GLY A 175 -9.94 3.93 -3.19
CA GLY A 175 -8.61 3.51 -3.66
C GLY A 175 -8.68 2.38 -4.66
N GLU A 176 -9.46 1.35 -4.37
CA GLU A 176 -9.68 0.21 -5.26
C GLU A 176 -10.28 0.65 -6.60
N ILE A 177 -11.34 1.43 -6.59
CA ILE A 177 -11.98 1.95 -7.81
C ILE A 177 -11.01 2.80 -8.63
N ARG A 178 -10.20 3.63 -7.98
CA ARG A 178 -9.23 4.48 -8.66
C ARG A 178 -8.16 3.66 -9.38
N ASP A 179 -7.64 2.63 -8.74
CA ASP A 179 -6.59 1.79 -9.30
C ASP A 179 -7.12 0.93 -10.44
N GLU A 180 -8.31 0.34 -10.29
CA GLU A 180 -8.96 -0.39 -11.39
C GLU A 180 -9.26 0.52 -12.59
N GLY A 181 -9.72 1.75 -12.34
CA GLY A 181 -9.96 2.74 -13.40
C GLY A 181 -8.69 3.23 -14.11
N ALA A 182 -7.53 3.13 -13.46
CA ALA A 182 -6.24 3.50 -14.01
C ALA A 182 -5.53 2.37 -14.77
N THR A 183 -5.98 1.12 -14.64
CA THR A 183 -5.35 -0.07 -15.25
C THR A 183 -5.63 -0.12 -16.75
N GLY A 184 -4.58 -0.12 -17.59
CA GLY A 184 -4.68 -0.24 -19.03
C GLY A 184 -5.67 0.76 -19.64
N ILE A 185 -6.72 0.26 -20.30
CA ILE A 185 -7.84 1.06 -20.84
C ILE A 185 -8.91 1.38 -19.78
N GLY A 186 -8.68 0.98 -18.54
CA GLY A 186 -9.58 1.13 -17.41
C GLY A 186 -10.54 -0.04 -17.23
N ALA A 187 -11.03 -0.20 -16.02
CA ALA A 187 -12.05 -1.16 -15.65
C ALA A 187 -13.28 -0.47 -15.08
N GLN A 188 -14.41 -1.17 -15.10
CA GLN A 188 -15.65 -0.71 -14.50
C GLN A 188 -15.93 -1.51 -13.22
N PRO A 189 -16.09 -0.88 -12.07
CA PRO A 189 -16.48 -1.57 -10.85
C PRO A 189 -17.82 -2.29 -11.04
N LYS A 190 -17.86 -3.57 -10.69
CA LYS A 190 -19.06 -4.42 -10.82
C LYS A 190 -19.47 -5.06 -9.50
N ALA A 191 -18.50 -5.39 -8.67
CA ALA A 191 -18.74 -5.99 -7.36
C ALA A 191 -17.68 -5.52 -6.38
N GLY A 192 -18.04 -5.42 -5.13
CA GLY A 192 -17.13 -5.18 -4.01
C GLY A 192 -17.24 -6.31 -3.00
N LEU A 193 -16.11 -6.73 -2.47
CA LEU A 193 -16.02 -7.71 -1.39
C LEU A 193 -15.38 -7.03 -0.18
N THR A 194 -15.90 -7.33 1.01
CA THR A 194 -15.31 -6.84 2.26
C THR A 194 -14.97 -8.03 3.13
N GLY A 195 -13.72 -8.08 3.59
CA GLY A 195 -13.22 -9.13 4.46
C GLY A 195 -12.66 -8.55 5.75
N TYR A 196 -12.90 -9.22 6.87
CA TYR A 196 -12.34 -8.88 8.17
C TYR A 196 -11.64 -10.08 8.75
N SER A 197 -10.41 -9.90 9.21
CA SER A 197 -9.73 -10.91 10.03
C SER A 197 -10.15 -10.74 11.48
N VAL A 198 -10.71 -11.77 12.05
CA VAL A 198 -11.13 -11.80 13.46
C VAL A 198 -10.53 -13.02 14.16
N SER A 199 -10.31 -12.91 15.48
CA SER A 199 -9.79 -14.01 16.28
C SER A 199 -10.81 -15.11 16.50
N TYR A 200 -12.09 -14.80 16.38
CA TYR A 200 -13.18 -15.70 16.69
C TYR A 200 -14.46 -15.33 15.95
N LEU A 201 -15.00 -16.26 15.18
CA LEU A 201 -16.24 -16.04 14.40
C LEU A 201 -17.51 -16.22 15.21
N ARG A 202 -17.44 -16.80 16.41
CA ARG A 202 -18.58 -17.11 17.30
C ARG A 202 -19.68 -17.97 16.65
N LEU A 203 -19.28 -18.85 15.73
CA LEU A 203 -20.17 -19.79 15.06
C LEU A 203 -20.12 -21.12 15.80
N GLU A 204 -21.20 -21.52 16.44
CA GLU A 204 -21.29 -22.78 17.21
C GLU A 204 -20.91 -24.01 16.37
N SER A 205 -21.22 -24.01 15.06
CA SER A 205 -20.91 -25.10 14.13
C SER A 205 -19.44 -25.19 13.74
N LEU A 206 -18.64 -24.13 13.98
CA LEU A 206 -17.22 -24.04 13.61
C LEU A 206 -16.32 -23.74 14.81
N LYS A 207 -16.79 -24.08 16.02
CA LYS A 207 -16.07 -23.79 17.25
C LYS A 207 -14.83 -24.66 17.35
N GLU A 208 -13.68 -24.03 17.52
CA GLU A 208 -12.41 -24.68 17.73
C GLU A 208 -12.04 -24.77 19.23
N LYS A 209 -11.19 -25.75 19.58
CA LYS A 209 -10.79 -26.00 20.97
C LYS A 209 -10.02 -24.84 21.62
N TRP A 210 -9.38 -24.02 20.81
CA TRP A 210 -8.57 -22.87 21.23
C TRP A 210 -9.37 -21.54 21.32
N GLU A 211 -10.64 -21.56 20.94
CA GLU A 211 -11.52 -20.39 21.03
C GLU A 211 -12.09 -20.26 22.46
N PHE A 212 -11.86 -19.12 23.06
CA PHE A 212 -12.36 -18.81 24.41
C PHE A 212 -13.72 -18.12 24.34
N LYS A 213 -14.61 -18.44 25.29
CA LYS A 213 -15.74 -17.56 25.59
C LYS A 213 -15.23 -16.43 26.47
N GLU A 214 -15.36 -15.20 26.02
CA GLU A 214 -15.29 -14.03 26.89
C GLU A 214 -16.56 -13.96 27.74
#